data_b81c5c58a0d01f854c85481cd96bfaf6
#
_entry.id   b81c5c58a0d01f854c85481cd96bfaf6
#
_cell.length_a   1.000
_cell.length_b   1.000
_cell.length_c   1.000
_cell.angle_alpha   90.00
_cell.angle_beta   90.00
_cell.angle_gamma   90.00
#
_symmetry.space_group_name_H-M   'P 1'
#
loop_
_entity.id
_entity.type
_entity.pdbx_description
1 polymer ?
#
loop_
_entity_poly.entity_id
_entity_poly.type
_entity_poly.pdbx_seq_one_letter_code
_entity_poly.pdbx_strand_id
1 'polypeptide(L)'
;MAEVEDTCQSVSVGGMACDLDLLAPAHTDVQRIFGRLVEFSRRQLGMSVEQLANEADIELSEIVEIEMYDETIPRVRTVFQLAKALKIPEGRLMEVAGLATPRPEISHAALKFAARSESTAKLTRNEREALEEFVKVLVEVSDGGMRD
;
A
#
# COMPACT_ATOMS: atom_id res chain seq x y z
N MET A 1 5.52 37.64 -17.65
CA MET A 1 4.08 37.54 -17.69
C MET A 1 3.64 36.38 -18.53
N ALA A 2 3.99 36.40 -19.77
CA ALA A 2 3.60 35.36 -20.68
C ALA A 2 4.06 33.99 -20.23
N GLU A 3 5.14 33.97 -19.58
CA GLU A 3 5.72 32.71 -19.12
C GLU A 3 4.80 31.96 -18.18
N VAL A 4 4.01 32.69 -17.43
CA VAL A 4 3.08 32.07 -16.50
C VAL A 4 2.04 31.27 -17.27
N GLU A 5 1.52 31.85 -18.31
CA GLU A 5 0.55 31.17 -19.14
C GLU A 5 1.17 30.02 -19.88
N ASP A 6 2.41 30.17 -20.25
CA ASP A 6 3.10 29.07 -20.88
C ASP A 6 3.08 27.83 -20.02
N THR A 7 3.25 28.02 -18.74
CA THR A 7 3.17 26.91 -17.82
C THR A 7 1.84 26.22 -17.89
N CYS A 8 0.79 26.98 -17.92
CA CYS A 8 -0.55 26.44 -18.00
C CYS A 8 -0.78 25.69 -19.30
N GLN A 9 -0.23 26.21 -20.37
CA GLN A 9 -0.39 25.56 -21.65
C GLN A 9 0.34 24.25 -21.71
N SER A 10 1.49 24.21 -21.13
CA SER A 10 2.20 22.96 -21.03
C SER A 10 1.36 21.91 -20.35
N VAL A 11 0.69 22.34 -19.32
CA VAL A 11 -0.21 21.45 -18.58
C VAL A 11 -1.30 20.95 -19.48
N SER A 12 -1.88 21.80 -20.29
CA SER A 12 -2.98 21.37 -21.14
C SER A 12 -2.53 20.33 -22.16
N VAL A 13 -1.36 20.48 -22.69
CA VAL A 13 -0.82 19.45 -23.58
C VAL A 13 -0.57 18.17 -22.83
N GLY A 14 -0.03 18.30 -21.64
CA GLY A 14 0.24 17.16 -20.81
C GLY A 14 -1.02 16.50 -20.26
N GLY A 15 -2.17 17.12 -20.47
CA GLY A 15 -3.42 16.61 -19.93
C GLY A 15 -3.70 15.17 -20.28
N MET A 16 -3.37 14.79 -21.49
CA MET A 16 -3.60 13.41 -21.91
C MET A 16 -2.68 12.43 -21.19
N ALA A 17 -1.45 12.82 -20.99
CA ALA A 17 -0.51 12.01 -20.24
C ALA A 17 -0.91 11.95 -18.76
N CYS A 18 -1.47 13.04 -18.25
CA CYS A 18 -1.91 13.09 -16.86
C CYS A 18 -3.04 12.11 -16.59
N ASP A 19 -3.85 11.81 -17.58
CA ASP A 19 -4.92 10.85 -17.38
C ASP A 19 -4.40 9.47 -17.02
N LEU A 20 -3.27 9.10 -17.58
CA LEU A 20 -2.63 7.83 -17.24
C LEU A 20 -2.03 7.88 -15.83
N ASP A 21 -1.49 9.02 -15.48
CA ASP A 21 -0.91 9.19 -14.14
C ASP A 21 -1.96 9.15 -13.05
N LEU A 22 -3.18 9.60 -13.35
CA LEU A 22 -4.27 9.56 -12.39
C LEU A 22 -4.66 8.13 -12.04
N LEU A 23 -4.36 7.18 -12.91
CA LEU A 23 -4.65 5.78 -12.65
C LEU A 23 -3.59 5.10 -11.81
N ALA A 24 -2.40 5.70 -11.73
CA ALA A 24 -1.32 5.16 -10.91
C ALA A 24 -1.24 5.96 -9.61
N PRO A 25 -1.16 5.28 -8.46
CA PRO A 25 -0.99 5.99 -7.21
C PRO A 25 0.37 6.69 -7.18
N ALA A 26 0.39 7.90 -6.67
CA ALA A 26 1.62 8.62 -6.46
C ALA A 26 2.49 7.88 -5.44
N HIS A 27 3.79 8.13 -5.45
CA HIS A 27 4.70 7.47 -4.51
C HIS A 27 4.25 7.60 -3.06
N THR A 28 3.83 8.79 -2.67
CA THR A 28 3.34 9.03 -1.33
C THR A 28 2.11 8.19 -1.00
N ASP A 29 1.24 8.01 -2.00
CA ASP A 29 0.03 7.21 -1.81
C ASP A 29 0.37 5.73 -1.64
N VAL A 30 1.36 5.23 -2.40
CA VAL A 30 1.80 3.85 -2.29
C VAL A 30 2.31 3.56 -0.88
N GLN A 31 3.14 4.44 -0.36
CA GLN A 31 3.69 4.29 0.98
C GLN A 31 2.60 4.35 2.05
N ARG A 32 1.68 5.27 1.89
CA ARG A 32 0.55 5.40 2.80
C ARG A 32 -0.33 4.14 2.77
N ILE A 33 -0.60 3.62 1.58
CA ILE A 33 -1.37 2.39 1.42
C ILE A 33 -0.67 1.23 2.11
N PHE A 34 0.64 1.12 1.93
CA PHE A 34 1.44 0.08 2.55
C PHE A 34 1.38 0.17 4.07
N GLY A 35 1.63 1.34 4.63
CA GLY A 35 1.57 1.55 6.07
C GLY A 35 0.19 1.23 6.65
N ARG A 36 -0.86 1.68 5.98
CA ARG A 36 -2.23 1.38 6.40
C ARG A 36 -2.53 -0.11 6.34
N LEU A 37 -2.08 -0.78 5.30
CA LEU A 37 -2.27 -2.22 5.18
C LEU A 37 -1.57 -2.97 6.31
N VAL A 38 -0.34 -2.58 6.63
CA VAL A 38 0.40 -3.19 7.73
C VAL A 38 -0.33 -2.98 9.05
N GLU A 39 -0.74 -1.75 9.33
CA GLU A 39 -1.45 -1.42 10.56
C GLU A 39 -2.76 -2.22 10.70
N PHE A 40 -3.56 -2.23 9.65
CA PHE A 40 -4.86 -2.90 9.68
C PHE A 40 -4.70 -4.41 9.77
N SER A 41 -3.75 -4.99 9.03
CA SER A 41 -3.49 -6.43 9.11
C SER A 41 -3.01 -6.84 10.49
N ARG A 42 -2.15 -6.03 11.09
CA ARG A 42 -1.69 -6.25 12.46
C ARG A 42 -2.86 -6.26 13.45
N ARG A 43 -3.72 -5.25 13.34
CA ARG A 43 -4.90 -5.14 14.22
C ARG A 43 -5.87 -6.29 14.01
N GLN A 44 -6.03 -6.71 12.78
CA GLN A 44 -6.91 -7.84 12.45
C GLN A 44 -6.41 -9.12 13.10
N LEU A 45 -5.10 -9.28 13.21
CA LEU A 45 -4.49 -10.43 13.89
C LEU A 45 -4.42 -10.24 15.41
N GLY A 46 -4.86 -9.11 15.92
CA GLY A 46 -4.84 -8.82 17.35
C GLY A 46 -3.46 -8.56 17.92
N MET A 47 -2.51 -8.16 17.10
CA MET A 47 -1.14 -7.92 17.53
C MET A 47 -0.90 -6.47 17.92
N SER A 48 -0.07 -6.25 18.94
CA SER A 48 0.47 -4.92 19.20
C SER A 48 1.64 -4.65 18.26
N VAL A 49 2.11 -3.38 18.24
CA VAL A 49 3.26 -3.01 17.42
C VAL A 49 4.50 -3.79 17.85
N GLU A 50 4.68 -3.95 19.16
CA GLU A 50 5.79 -4.72 19.71
C GLU A 50 5.70 -6.19 19.34
N GLN A 51 4.50 -6.75 19.35
CA GLN A 51 4.31 -8.14 18.96
C GLN A 51 4.66 -8.36 17.50
N LEU A 52 4.24 -7.46 16.64
CA LEU A 52 4.60 -7.53 15.22
C LEU A 52 6.11 -7.40 15.03
N ALA A 53 6.74 -6.48 15.76
CA ALA A 53 8.18 -6.28 15.69
C ALA A 53 8.93 -7.57 16.04
N ASN A 54 8.51 -8.22 17.12
CA ASN A 54 9.11 -9.48 17.56
C ASN A 54 8.83 -10.62 16.58
N GLU A 55 7.60 -10.73 16.11
CA GLU A 55 7.20 -11.79 15.20
C GLU A 55 7.90 -11.68 13.85
N ALA A 56 8.09 -10.46 13.38
CA ALA A 56 8.74 -10.20 12.10
C ALA A 56 10.26 -10.04 12.20
N ASP A 57 10.80 -10.02 13.42
CA ASP A 57 12.22 -9.78 13.65
C ASP A 57 12.67 -8.45 13.04
N ILE A 58 11.92 -7.39 13.34
CA ILE A 58 12.13 -6.03 12.84
C ILE A 58 12.22 -5.09 14.03
N GLU A 59 12.99 -4.03 13.89
CA GLU A 59 13.08 -2.99 14.91
C GLU A 59 11.71 -2.34 15.14
N LEU A 60 11.36 -2.14 16.39
CA LEU A 60 10.10 -1.49 16.75
C LEU A 60 9.96 -0.12 16.08
N SER A 61 11.03 0.64 16.07
CA SER A 61 11.06 1.96 15.44
C SER A 61 10.72 1.92 13.96
N GLU A 62 11.21 0.89 13.27
CA GLU A 62 10.97 0.74 11.84
C GLU A 62 9.49 0.47 11.56
N ILE A 63 8.82 -0.32 12.39
CA ILE A 63 7.39 -0.57 12.23
C ILE A 63 6.59 0.69 12.52
N VAL A 64 6.95 1.41 13.57
CA VAL A 64 6.30 2.69 13.91
C VAL A 64 6.44 3.67 12.73
N GLU A 65 7.63 3.74 12.14
CA GLU A 65 7.84 4.59 10.98
C GLU A 65 6.94 4.20 9.80
N ILE A 66 6.83 2.91 9.53
CA ILE A 66 6.00 2.41 8.43
C ILE A 66 4.53 2.74 8.67
N GLU A 67 4.03 2.56 9.88
CA GLU A 67 2.61 2.77 10.18
C GLU A 67 2.24 4.23 10.34
N MET A 68 3.15 5.07 10.84
CA MET A 68 2.84 6.45 11.19
C MET A 68 3.33 7.49 10.19
N TYR A 69 4.37 7.19 9.44
CA TYR A 69 4.95 8.17 8.52
C TYR A 69 4.76 7.74 7.08
N ASP A 70 4.05 8.56 6.34
CA ASP A 70 3.66 8.25 4.97
C ASP A 70 4.82 8.30 3.96
N GLU A 71 5.99 8.70 4.40
CA GLU A 71 7.13 8.89 3.50
C GLU A 71 8.18 7.77 3.58
N THR A 72 7.98 6.81 4.46
CA THR A 72 8.98 5.77 4.68
C THR A 72 8.89 4.69 3.61
N ILE A 73 9.98 4.50 2.89
CA ILE A 73 10.09 3.41 1.92
C ILE A 73 10.66 2.19 2.66
N PRO A 74 9.89 1.12 2.78
CA PRO A 74 10.37 -0.06 3.49
C PRO A 74 11.47 -0.77 2.70
N ARG A 75 12.38 -1.41 3.43
CA ARG A 75 13.42 -2.21 2.81
C ARG A 75 12.84 -3.52 2.32
N VAL A 76 13.44 -4.09 1.28
CA VAL A 76 13.01 -5.38 0.74
C VAL A 76 12.94 -6.43 1.84
N ARG A 77 13.98 -6.51 2.67
CA ARG A 77 14.03 -7.45 3.79
C ARG A 77 12.85 -7.25 4.75
N THR A 78 12.56 -6.01 5.08
CA THR A 78 11.47 -5.66 5.99
C THR A 78 10.14 -6.12 5.43
N VAL A 79 9.92 -5.94 4.12
CA VAL A 79 8.68 -6.38 3.47
C VAL A 79 8.54 -7.89 3.53
N PHE A 80 9.62 -8.65 3.29
CA PHE A 80 9.59 -10.10 3.40
C PHE A 80 9.22 -10.55 4.81
N GLN A 81 9.82 -9.93 5.81
CA GLN A 81 9.56 -10.29 7.20
C GLN A 81 8.13 -9.95 7.61
N LEU A 82 7.63 -8.78 7.19
CA LEU A 82 6.24 -8.41 7.43
C LEU A 82 5.27 -9.35 6.74
N ALA A 83 5.58 -9.75 5.50
CA ALA A 83 4.73 -10.67 4.76
C ALA A 83 4.52 -11.97 5.52
N LYS A 84 5.60 -12.50 6.10
CA LYS A 84 5.52 -13.73 6.90
C LYS A 84 4.67 -13.54 8.15
N ALA A 85 4.93 -12.47 8.88
CA ALA A 85 4.21 -12.20 10.13
C ALA A 85 2.73 -11.92 9.89
N LEU A 86 2.41 -11.22 8.82
CA LEU A 86 1.04 -10.85 8.48
C LEU A 86 0.33 -11.89 7.62
N LYS A 87 1.05 -12.96 7.20
CA LYS A 87 0.51 -14.05 6.38
C LYS A 87 0.02 -13.57 5.01
N ILE A 88 0.69 -12.60 4.46
CA ILE A 88 0.43 -12.09 3.11
C ILE A 88 1.52 -12.62 2.17
N PRO A 89 1.18 -13.02 0.94
CA PRO A 89 2.21 -13.47 -0.01
C PRO A 89 3.28 -12.41 -0.24
N GLU A 90 4.53 -12.82 -0.14
CA GLU A 90 5.68 -11.91 -0.20
C GLU A 90 5.70 -11.06 -1.46
N GLY A 91 5.53 -11.70 -2.61
CA GLY A 91 5.54 -10.98 -3.88
C GLY A 91 4.45 -9.92 -3.97
N ARG A 92 3.27 -10.21 -3.40
CA ARG A 92 2.15 -9.28 -3.44
C ARG A 92 2.37 -8.10 -2.50
N LEU A 93 2.94 -8.38 -1.35
CA LEU A 93 3.27 -7.29 -0.42
C LEU A 93 4.36 -6.38 -1.01
N MET A 94 5.30 -6.96 -1.76
CA MET A 94 6.31 -6.19 -2.48
C MET A 94 5.69 -5.27 -3.53
N GLU A 95 4.68 -5.75 -4.23
CA GLU A 95 3.96 -4.93 -5.22
C GLU A 95 3.26 -3.75 -4.53
N VAL A 96 2.61 -4.00 -3.39
CA VAL A 96 1.94 -2.94 -2.63
C VAL A 96 2.96 -1.94 -2.07
N ALA A 97 4.12 -2.43 -1.67
CA ALA A 97 5.18 -1.55 -1.15
C ALA A 97 5.84 -0.69 -2.24
N GLY A 98 5.52 -0.94 -3.50
CA GLY A 98 6.12 -0.20 -4.61
C GLY A 98 7.51 -0.67 -4.97
N LEU A 99 7.91 -1.85 -4.47
CA LEU A 99 9.23 -2.42 -4.74
C LEU A 99 9.22 -3.38 -5.93
N ALA A 100 8.05 -3.66 -6.47
CA ALA A 100 7.88 -4.47 -7.66
C ALA A 100 6.73 -3.87 -8.48
N THR A 101 6.72 -4.16 -9.77
CA THR A 101 5.66 -3.65 -10.65
C THR A 101 4.33 -4.31 -10.27
N PRO A 102 3.33 -3.53 -9.86
CA PRO A 102 2.07 -4.11 -9.43
C PRO A 102 1.25 -4.60 -10.61
N ARG A 103 0.48 -5.65 -10.38
CA ARG A 103 -0.51 -6.11 -11.35
C ARG A 103 -1.72 -5.19 -11.33
N PRO A 104 -2.43 -5.06 -12.45
CA PRO A 104 -3.61 -4.19 -12.51
C PRO A 104 -4.63 -4.48 -11.42
N GLU A 105 -4.85 -5.76 -11.11
CA GLU A 105 -5.81 -6.16 -10.08
C GLU A 105 -5.41 -5.63 -8.72
N ILE A 106 -4.13 -5.70 -8.40
CA ILE A 106 -3.61 -5.22 -7.12
C ILE A 106 -3.68 -3.70 -7.05
N SER A 107 -3.31 -3.01 -8.13
CA SER A 107 -3.39 -1.56 -8.17
C SER A 107 -4.82 -1.07 -7.98
N HIS A 108 -5.77 -1.71 -8.63
CA HIS A 108 -7.19 -1.37 -8.52
C HIS A 108 -7.70 -1.62 -7.10
N ALA A 109 -7.34 -2.76 -6.52
CA ALA A 109 -7.74 -3.09 -5.14
C ALA A 109 -7.11 -2.12 -4.14
N ALA A 110 -5.85 -1.75 -4.35
CA ALA A 110 -5.16 -0.78 -3.50
C ALA A 110 -5.84 0.59 -3.54
N LEU A 111 -6.28 1.04 -4.72
CA LEU A 111 -6.99 2.30 -4.85
C LEU A 111 -8.33 2.26 -4.12
N LYS A 112 -9.06 1.15 -4.22
CA LYS A 112 -10.30 0.98 -3.48
C LYS A 112 -10.06 0.99 -1.97
N PHE A 113 -9.02 0.31 -1.52
CA PHE A 113 -8.66 0.29 -0.12
C PHE A 113 -8.31 1.69 0.38
N ALA A 114 -7.51 2.42 -0.39
CA ALA A 114 -7.13 3.79 -0.04
C ALA A 114 -8.33 4.73 0.04
N ALA A 115 -9.32 4.55 -0.84
CA ALA A 115 -10.52 5.37 -0.85
C ALA A 115 -11.39 5.14 0.37
N ARG A 116 -11.39 3.91 0.90
CA ARG A 116 -12.20 3.55 2.07
C ARG A 116 -11.45 3.72 3.39
N SER A 117 -10.13 3.67 3.37
CA SER A 117 -9.35 3.79 4.60
C SER A 117 -8.96 5.25 4.81
N GLU A 118 -9.73 5.92 5.61
CA GLU A 118 -9.39 7.27 6.02
C GLU A 118 -8.47 7.23 7.22
N SER A 119 -7.96 8.39 7.59
CA SER A 119 -6.98 8.49 8.66
C SER A 119 -7.61 8.32 10.03
N THR A 120 -8.07 7.14 10.35
CA THR A 120 -8.67 6.86 11.64
C THR A 120 -7.80 5.90 12.44
N ALA A 121 -7.78 6.12 13.73
CA ALA A 121 -7.02 5.26 14.63
C ALA A 121 -7.74 3.94 14.93
N LYS A 122 -9.03 3.88 14.65
CA LYS A 122 -9.82 2.68 14.93
C LYS A 122 -10.31 2.06 13.64
N LEU A 123 -10.25 0.74 13.60
CA LEU A 123 -10.72 -0.01 12.45
C LEU A 123 -12.25 0.04 12.42
N THR A 124 -12.79 0.80 11.51
CA THR A 124 -14.23 0.88 11.30
C THR A 124 -14.70 -0.33 10.50
N ARG A 125 -16.03 -0.50 10.43
CA ARG A 125 -16.61 -1.59 9.66
C ARG A 125 -16.22 -1.51 8.19
N ASN A 126 -16.28 -0.30 7.63
CA ASN A 126 -15.94 -0.08 6.23
C ASN A 126 -14.47 -0.38 5.96
N GLU A 127 -13.59 0.02 6.87
CA GLU A 127 -12.17 -0.24 6.74
C GLU A 127 -11.87 -1.72 6.86
N ARG A 128 -12.59 -2.43 7.72
CA ARG A 128 -12.44 -3.87 7.85
C ARG A 128 -12.84 -4.58 6.56
N GLU A 129 -13.98 -4.21 5.99
CA GLU A 129 -14.42 -4.76 4.71
C GLU A 129 -13.41 -4.47 3.61
N ALA A 130 -12.89 -3.24 3.56
CA ALA A 130 -11.88 -2.86 2.57
C ALA A 130 -10.61 -3.68 2.75
N LEU A 131 -10.19 -3.92 4.00
CA LEU A 131 -9.02 -4.74 4.28
C LEU A 131 -9.25 -6.18 3.83
N GLU A 132 -10.39 -6.75 4.18
CA GLU A 132 -10.71 -8.14 3.80
C GLU A 132 -10.72 -8.31 2.30
N GLU A 133 -11.34 -7.38 1.58
CA GLU A 133 -11.35 -7.40 0.12
C GLU A 133 -9.94 -7.29 -0.45
N PHE A 134 -9.13 -6.40 0.11
CA PHE A 134 -7.77 -6.20 -0.38
C PHE A 134 -6.92 -7.44 -0.15
N VAL A 135 -6.96 -7.99 1.05
CA VAL A 135 -6.20 -9.22 1.36
C VAL A 135 -6.66 -10.36 0.47
N LYS A 136 -7.96 -10.47 0.24
CA LYS A 136 -8.50 -11.50 -0.64
C LYS A 136 -7.92 -11.38 -2.06
N VAL A 137 -7.87 -10.17 -2.61
CA VAL A 137 -7.28 -9.96 -3.93
C VAL A 137 -5.80 -10.35 -3.93
N LEU A 138 -5.06 -9.99 -2.89
CA LEU A 138 -3.65 -10.34 -2.81
C LEU A 138 -3.44 -11.85 -2.83
N VAL A 139 -4.27 -12.58 -2.12
CA VAL A 139 -4.17 -14.04 -2.06
C VAL A 139 -4.64 -14.68 -3.37
N GLU A 140 -5.77 -14.26 -3.90
CA GLU A 140 -6.32 -14.82 -5.14
C GLU A 140 -5.40 -14.62 -6.33
N VAL A 141 -4.80 -13.45 -6.45
CA VAL A 141 -3.86 -13.17 -7.54
C VAL A 141 -2.63 -14.07 -7.40
N SER A 142 -2.23 -14.38 -6.17
CA SER A 142 -1.14 -15.32 -5.93
C SER A 142 -1.49 -16.71 -6.44
N ASP A 143 -2.67 -17.19 -6.10
CA ASP A 143 -3.11 -18.52 -6.51
C ASP A 143 -3.24 -18.63 -8.02
N GLY A 144 -3.78 -17.61 -8.66
CA GLY A 144 -3.93 -17.61 -10.11
C GLY A 144 -2.60 -17.70 -10.84
N GLY A 145 -1.54 -17.18 -10.24
CA GLY A 145 -0.22 -17.25 -10.83
C GLY A 145 0.43 -18.61 -10.76
N MET A 146 -0.02 -19.45 -9.87
CA MET A 146 0.57 -20.78 -9.69
C MET A 146 0.00 -21.85 -10.63
N ARG A 147 -1.04 -21.53 -11.34
CA ARG A 147 -1.67 -22.51 -12.23
C ARG A 147 -0.98 -22.63 -13.58
N ASP A 148 -0.16 -21.68 -13.91
CA ASP A 148 0.62 -21.73 -15.13
C ASP A 148 1.97 -22.35 -14.89
#